data_bcdfb081096260316c77a0c976b754b5
#
_entry.id   bcdfb081096260316c77a0c976b754b5
#
_cell.length_a   1.000
_cell.length_b   1.000
_cell.length_c   1.000
_cell.angle_alpha   90.00
_cell.angle_beta   90.00
_cell.angle_gamma   90.00
#
_symmetry.space_group_name_H-M   'P 1'
#
loop_
_entity.id
_entity.type
_entity.pdbx_description
1 polymer ?
#
loop_
_entity_poly.entity_id
_entity_poly.type
_entity_poly.pdbx_seq_one_letter_code
_entity_poly.pdbx_strand_id
1 'polypeptide(L)'
;MLKGKSFLKLLDFTTEELQYLLDLAKKLKEDKKNKTEKKELTGKNIALIFEKTSTRTRCAFEVAAYDQGANVTYIGPSTSQMNDKESIEDTAKVLGRFYDGIEYRGYGQNLVEALAEHSGVPVWNGLTTEFHPTQVLADFLTILEKKGTLKGIKFAYLGDGKNNMASSLMIGAAKFGMDFRIVAPKEYFPDKELAEAALKLAEENGGRVSFTDDRIGGVKDADVIYTDVWVSMGESYDVWDERINRLSYYQVNSELVKHAKDDYLFMHCLPAFHDLNTKVAQEIEKKYGIKEMEVTDEVFRSKNSVVFDEAENRMHTIKAVMVATLGEE
;
A
#
# COMPACT_ATOMS: atom_id res chain seq x y z
N MET A 1 -16.93 -0.36 16.67
CA MET A 1 -16.90 0.84 15.81
C MET A 1 -16.78 0.48 14.31
N LEU A 2 -15.92 -0.46 13.90
CA LEU A 2 -15.74 -0.85 12.50
C LEU A 2 -16.33 -2.22 12.12
N LYS A 3 -17.00 -2.90 13.04
CA LYS A 3 -17.57 -4.24 12.83
C LYS A 3 -18.50 -4.25 11.60
N GLY A 4 -18.28 -5.18 10.70
CA GLY A 4 -19.01 -5.32 9.44
C GLY A 4 -18.59 -4.35 8.33
N LYS A 5 -17.70 -3.36 8.61
CA LYS A 5 -17.25 -2.37 7.60
C LYS A 5 -16.20 -2.97 6.68
N SER A 6 -16.36 -2.81 5.38
CA SER A 6 -15.33 -3.16 4.39
C SER A 6 -14.19 -2.13 4.38
N PHE A 7 -12.98 -2.57 4.02
CA PHE A 7 -11.77 -1.71 3.94
C PHE A 7 -11.30 -1.63 2.49
N LEU A 8 -11.89 -0.72 1.71
CA LEU A 8 -11.70 -0.65 0.26
C LEU A 8 -10.74 0.46 -0.17
N LYS A 9 -10.83 1.63 0.43
CA LYS A 9 -9.97 2.81 0.20
C LYS A 9 -9.97 3.71 1.43
N LEU A 10 -8.90 4.48 1.64
CA LEU A 10 -8.78 5.36 2.82
C LEU A 10 -9.79 6.51 2.82
N LEU A 11 -10.35 6.86 1.66
CA LEU A 11 -11.42 7.87 1.56
C LEU A 11 -12.66 7.50 2.37
N ASP A 12 -12.96 6.21 2.53
CA ASP A 12 -14.17 5.71 3.19
C ASP A 12 -14.09 5.78 4.73
N PHE A 13 -12.95 6.21 5.29
CA PHE A 13 -12.68 6.22 6.73
C PHE A 13 -12.42 7.63 7.23
N THR A 14 -12.83 7.91 8.48
CA THR A 14 -12.39 9.13 9.18
C THR A 14 -10.94 8.99 9.64
N THR A 15 -10.32 10.11 10.00
CA THR A 15 -8.96 10.12 10.56
C THR A 15 -8.90 9.33 11.88
N GLU A 16 -9.94 9.44 12.71
CA GLU A 16 -10.06 8.73 13.98
C GLU A 16 -10.19 7.21 13.78
N GLU A 17 -10.94 6.78 12.78
CA GLU A 17 -11.05 5.35 12.41
C GLU A 17 -9.72 4.79 11.94
N LEU A 18 -8.96 5.53 11.13
CA LEU A 18 -7.63 5.12 10.68
C LEU A 18 -6.62 5.13 11.84
N GLN A 19 -6.68 6.13 12.73
CA GLN A 19 -5.85 6.16 13.94
C GLN A 19 -6.13 4.96 14.84
N TYR A 20 -7.40 4.62 15.04
CA TYR A 20 -7.79 3.42 15.79
C TYR A 20 -7.17 2.14 15.20
N LEU A 21 -7.17 1.99 13.88
CA LEU A 21 -6.54 0.84 13.21
C LEU A 21 -5.02 0.80 13.43
N LEU A 22 -4.34 1.94 13.41
CA LEU A 22 -2.91 2.04 13.69
C LEU A 22 -2.59 1.70 15.15
N ASP A 23 -3.36 2.19 16.09
CA ASP A 23 -3.19 1.91 17.52
C ASP A 23 -3.46 0.43 17.82
N LEU A 24 -4.49 -0.16 17.21
CA LEU A 24 -4.79 -1.58 17.32
C LEU A 24 -3.65 -2.43 16.71
N ALA A 25 -3.11 -2.03 15.55
CA ALA A 25 -2.00 -2.73 14.91
C ALA A 25 -0.75 -2.73 15.79
N LYS A 26 -0.43 -1.59 16.40
CA LYS A 26 0.67 -1.46 17.36
C LYS A 26 0.48 -2.39 18.56
N LYS A 27 -0.72 -2.41 19.13
CA LYS A 27 -1.07 -3.28 20.26
C LYS A 27 -0.92 -4.76 19.88
N LEU A 28 -1.50 -5.19 18.75
CA LEU A 28 -1.42 -6.59 18.29
C LEU A 28 0.01 -7.01 17.94
N LYS A 29 0.85 -6.08 17.45
CA LYS A 29 2.28 -6.32 17.23
C LYS A 29 3.02 -6.57 18.55
N GLU A 30 2.75 -5.76 19.57
CA GLU A 30 3.31 -5.92 20.91
C GLU A 30 2.84 -7.23 21.56
N ASP A 31 1.55 -7.55 21.48
CA ASP A 31 0.98 -8.79 22.00
C ASP A 31 1.62 -10.02 21.36
N LYS A 32 1.82 -10.02 20.04
CA LYS A 32 2.53 -11.10 19.33
C LYS A 32 3.97 -11.25 19.81
N LYS A 33 4.70 -10.14 19.95
CA LYS A 33 6.09 -10.13 20.45
C LYS A 33 6.18 -10.69 21.87
N ASN A 34 5.23 -10.34 22.71
CA ASN A 34 5.18 -10.75 24.12
C ASN A 34 4.52 -12.13 24.32
N LYS A 35 4.01 -12.76 23.25
CA LYS A 35 3.27 -14.05 23.30
C LYS A 35 2.02 -13.99 24.18
N THR A 36 1.35 -12.84 24.21
CA THR A 36 0.11 -12.56 24.93
C THR A 36 -1.09 -12.38 24.01
N GLU A 37 -0.90 -12.64 22.72
CA GLU A 37 -1.89 -12.43 21.68
C GLU A 37 -3.13 -13.30 21.91
N LYS A 38 -4.30 -12.67 21.91
CA LYS A 38 -5.60 -13.36 21.97
C LYS A 38 -6.08 -13.67 20.55
N LYS A 39 -6.85 -14.72 20.41
CA LYS A 39 -7.39 -15.17 19.13
C LYS A 39 -8.81 -14.64 18.96
N GLU A 40 -8.92 -13.43 18.42
CA GLU A 40 -10.19 -12.71 18.28
C GLU A 40 -11.04 -13.19 17.08
N LEU A 41 -10.47 -14.02 16.19
CA LEU A 41 -11.13 -14.53 14.98
C LEU A 41 -11.28 -16.05 14.99
N THR A 42 -11.32 -16.67 16.18
CA THR A 42 -11.45 -18.13 16.31
C THR A 42 -12.73 -18.63 15.61
N GLY A 43 -12.55 -19.62 14.72
CA GLY A 43 -13.65 -20.22 13.97
C GLY A 43 -14.11 -19.45 12.74
N LYS A 44 -13.55 -18.27 12.46
CA LYS A 44 -13.82 -17.50 11.25
C LYS A 44 -13.14 -18.12 10.04
N ASN A 45 -13.80 -18.05 8.88
CA ASN A 45 -13.29 -18.50 7.60
C ASN A 45 -13.14 -17.32 6.65
N ILE A 46 -11.97 -17.15 6.04
CA ILE A 46 -11.62 -16.01 5.21
C ILE A 46 -11.24 -16.50 3.80
N ALA A 47 -11.84 -15.89 2.77
CA ALA A 47 -11.43 -16.10 1.39
C ALA A 47 -10.37 -15.06 1.00
N LEU A 48 -9.28 -15.52 0.36
CA LEU A 48 -8.28 -14.65 -0.26
C LEU A 48 -8.34 -14.83 -1.77
N ILE A 49 -8.88 -13.83 -2.46
CA ILE A 49 -9.10 -13.85 -3.92
C ILE A 49 -8.00 -13.03 -4.61
N PHE A 50 -7.21 -13.68 -5.44
CA PHE A 50 -6.09 -13.08 -6.14
C PHE A 50 -6.26 -13.22 -7.66
N GLU A 51 -6.52 -12.14 -8.37
CA GLU A 51 -6.39 -12.05 -9.82
C GLU A 51 -4.97 -11.64 -10.24
N LYS A 52 -4.26 -10.92 -9.36
CA LYS A 52 -2.83 -10.61 -9.48
C LYS A 52 -2.05 -11.33 -8.38
N THR A 53 -1.04 -12.10 -8.74
CA THR A 53 -0.21 -12.83 -7.77
C THR A 53 0.53 -11.88 -6.82
N SER A 54 0.72 -12.30 -5.58
CA SER A 54 1.54 -11.58 -4.60
C SER A 54 1.96 -12.49 -3.45
N THR A 55 3.25 -12.64 -3.24
CA THR A 55 3.78 -13.38 -2.09
C THR A 55 3.52 -12.63 -0.78
N ARG A 56 3.85 -11.34 -0.72
CA ARG A 56 3.75 -10.54 0.52
C ARG A 56 2.31 -10.38 1.00
N THR A 57 1.38 -9.96 0.13
CA THR A 57 -0.02 -9.76 0.52
C THR A 57 -0.64 -11.07 0.98
N ARG A 58 -0.42 -12.16 0.23
CA ARG A 58 -0.91 -13.48 0.61
C ARG A 58 -0.38 -13.90 1.98
N CYS A 59 0.93 -13.93 2.17
CA CYS A 59 1.53 -14.33 3.44
C CYS A 59 1.09 -13.44 4.61
N ALA A 60 0.96 -12.12 4.39
CA ALA A 60 0.52 -11.20 5.44
C ALA A 60 -0.91 -11.49 5.89
N PHE A 61 -1.86 -11.72 4.97
CA PHE A 61 -3.24 -12.12 5.31
C PHE A 61 -3.30 -13.50 5.95
N GLU A 62 -2.62 -14.51 5.38
CA GLU A 62 -2.61 -15.88 5.92
C GLU A 62 -2.08 -15.90 7.35
N VAL A 63 -0.89 -15.31 7.59
CA VAL A 63 -0.27 -15.31 8.92
C VAL A 63 -1.10 -14.49 9.92
N ALA A 64 -1.61 -13.33 9.51
CA ALA A 64 -2.46 -12.51 10.36
C ALA A 64 -3.76 -13.25 10.77
N ALA A 65 -4.39 -13.97 9.83
CA ALA A 65 -5.57 -14.79 10.11
C ALA A 65 -5.26 -15.97 11.05
N TYR A 66 -4.18 -16.71 10.80
CA TYR A 66 -3.77 -17.84 11.64
C TYR A 66 -3.38 -17.41 13.06
N ASP A 67 -2.69 -16.29 13.21
CA ASP A 67 -2.37 -15.73 14.53
C ASP A 67 -3.66 -15.46 15.34
N GLN A 68 -4.73 -15.04 14.68
CA GLN A 68 -6.02 -14.73 15.29
C GLN A 68 -6.99 -15.92 15.35
N GLY A 69 -6.57 -17.12 14.91
CA GLY A 69 -7.37 -18.34 14.99
C GLY A 69 -8.40 -18.53 13.87
N ALA A 70 -8.31 -17.75 12.79
CA ALA A 70 -9.12 -17.93 11.61
C ALA A 70 -8.54 -18.98 10.64
N ASN A 71 -9.40 -19.54 9.77
CA ASN A 71 -9.02 -20.37 8.64
C ASN A 71 -8.98 -19.53 7.35
N VAL A 72 -8.14 -19.93 6.41
CA VAL A 72 -7.98 -19.23 5.13
C VAL A 72 -8.15 -20.19 3.96
N THR A 73 -8.87 -19.73 2.92
CA THR A 73 -8.90 -20.37 1.60
C THR A 73 -8.30 -19.41 0.57
N TYR A 74 -7.23 -19.83 -0.09
CA TYR A 74 -6.62 -19.09 -1.18
C TYR A 74 -7.24 -19.46 -2.52
N ILE A 75 -7.72 -18.46 -3.25
CA ILE A 75 -8.31 -18.58 -4.58
C ILE A 75 -7.43 -17.77 -5.54
N GLY A 76 -6.55 -18.47 -6.24
CA GLY A 76 -5.57 -17.84 -7.15
C GLY A 76 -6.14 -17.62 -8.57
N PRO A 77 -5.38 -16.94 -9.45
CA PRO A 77 -5.83 -16.56 -10.79
C PRO A 77 -6.27 -17.75 -11.66
N SER A 78 -5.65 -18.89 -11.50
CA SER A 78 -5.97 -20.11 -12.28
C SER A 78 -7.12 -20.93 -11.70
N THR A 79 -7.62 -20.59 -10.53
CA THR A 79 -8.65 -21.34 -9.82
C THR A 79 -9.96 -20.57 -9.63
N SER A 80 -9.96 -19.28 -9.93
CA SER A 80 -11.14 -18.43 -9.93
C SER A 80 -11.85 -18.50 -11.28
N GLN A 81 -13.19 -18.53 -11.26
CA GLN A 81 -14.05 -18.34 -12.43
C GLN A 81 -14.75 -16.97 -12.41
N MET A 82 -14.43 -16.16 -11.43
CA MET A 82 -14.99 -14.83 -11.23
C MET A 82 -14.69 -13.96 -12.45
N ASN A 83 -15.70 -13.24 -12.93
CA ASN A 83 -15.65 -12.36 -14.10
C ASN A 83 -15.29 -13.05 -15.44
N ASP A 84 -15.12 -14.36 -15.47
CA ASP A 84 -14.93 -15.16 -16.70
C ASP A 84 -16.21 -15.96 -17.04
N LYS A 85 -16.66 -16.84 -16.15
CA LYS A 85 -17.84 -17.67 -16.33
C LYS A 85 -18.98 -17.35 -15.36
N GLU A 86 -18.69 -16.62 -14.30
CA GLU A 86 -19.66 -16.23 -13.28
C GLU A 86 -19.55 -14.72 -13.02
N SER A 87 -20.71 -14.06 -12.84
CA SER A 87 -20.72 -12.64 -12.52
C SER A 87 -20.11 -12.37 -11.14
N ILE A 88 -19.54 -11.16 -10.94
CA ILE A 88 -19.01 -10.75 -9.64
C ILE A 88 -20.11 -10.77 -8.58
N GLU A 89 -21.33 -10.35 -8.92
CA GLU A 89 -22.47 -10.33 -8.02
C GLU A 89 -22.83 -11.74 -7.53
N ASP A 90 -22.91 -12.73 -8.44
CA ASP A 90 -23.24 -14.10 -8.08
C ASP A 90 -22.12 -14.74 -7.25
N THR A 91 -20.87 -14.55 -7.65
CA THR A 91 -19.69 -15.00 -6.88
C THR A 91 -19.69 -14.39 -5.48
N ALA A 92 -19.94 -13.09 -5.35
CA ALA A 92 -19.99 -12.41 -4.06
C ALA A 92 -21.07 -12.99 -3.15
N LYS A 93 -22.30 -13.21 -3.67
CA LYS A 93 -23.41 -13.80 -2.92
C LYS A 93 -23.12 -15.23 -2.44
N VAL A 94 -22.43 -16.03 -3.26
CA VAL A 94 -22.02 -17.40 -2.88
C VAL A 94 -20.94 -17.34 -1.81
N LEU A 95 -19.87 -16.58 -2.04
CA LEU A 95 -18.74 -16.52 -1.10
C LEU A 95 -19.14 -15.91 0.25
N GLY A 96 -20.02 -14.90 0.26
CA GLY A 96 -20.55 -14.32 1.50
C GLY A 96 -21.42 -15.28 2.33
N ARG A 97 -21.83 -16.45 1.77
CA ARG A 97 -22.50 -17.52 2.53
C ARG A 97 -21.54 -18.59 3.03
N PHE A 98 -20.32 -18.64 2.50
CA PHE A 98 -19.31 -19.61 2.90
C PHE A 98 -18.29 -19.00 3.88
N TYR A 99 -17.98 -17.71 3.72
CA TYR A 99 -16.90 -17.03 4.43
C TYR A 99 -17.43 -15.89 5.29
N ASP A 100 -16.72 -15.59 6.36
CA ASP A 100 -16.99 -14.47 7.26
C ASP A 100 -16.38 -13.16 6.76
N GLY A 101 -15.38 -13.23 5.89
CA GLY A 101 -14.70 -12.07 5.28
C GLY A 101 -13.97 -12.45 4.01
N ILE A 102 -13.75 -11.47 3.13
CA ILE A 102 -13.15 -11.66 1.81
C ILE A 102 -12.03 -10.65 1.60
N GLU A 103 -10.84 -11.11 1.27
CA GLU A 103 -9.79 -10.27 0.70
C GLU A 103 -9.82 -10.36 -0.82
N TYR A 104 -9.62 -9.23 -1.48
CA TYR A 104 -9.49 -9.18 -2.93
C TYR A 104 -8.23 -8.42 -3.34
N ARG A 105 -7.44 -9.03 -4.22
CA ARG A 105 -6.31 -8.41 -4.89
C ARG A 105 -6.41 -8.61 -6.40
N GLY A 106 -6.63 -7.53 -7.13
CA GLY A 106 -6.87 -7.65 -8.56
C GLY A 106 -6.69 -6.34 -9.33
N TYR A 107 -7.61 -6.09 -10.26
CA TYR A 107 -7.53 -4.99 -11.19
C TYR A 107 -8.41 -3.80 -10.77
N GLY A 108 -9.65 -3.75 -11.17
CA GLY A 108 -10.50 -2.57 -11.00
C GLY A 108 -11.02 -2.37 -9.56
N GLN A 109 -11.07 -1.12 -9.12
CA GLN A 109 -11.69 -0.76 -7.84
C GLN A 109 -13.19 -1.11 -7.82
N ASN A 110 -13.87 -0.98 -8.97
CA ASN A 110 -15.28 -1.36 -9.12
C ASN A 110 -15.54 -2.84 -8.80
N LEU A 111 -14.57 -3.72 -9.01
CA LEU A 111 -14.71 -5.15 -8.72
C LEU A 111 -14.72 -5.42 -7.20
N VAL A 112 -13.81 -4.81 -6.46
CA VAL A 112 -13.78 -4.97 -4.99
C VAL A 112 -14.96 -4.26 -4.34
N GLU A 113 -15.45 -3.15 -4.90
CA GLU A 113 -16.65 -2.48 -4.43
C GLU A 113 -17.91 -3.33 -4.68
N ALA A 114 -18.03 -3.97 -5.84
CA ALA A 114 -19.13 -4.91 -6.13
C ALA A 114 -19.10 -6.16 -5.20
N LEU A 115 -17.91 -6.71 -4.91
CA LEU A 115 -17.77 -7.78 -3.91
C LEU A 115 -18.28 -7.31 -2.54
N ALA A 116 -17.93 -6.11 -2.10
CA ALA A 116 -18.37 -5.55 -0.83
C ALA A 116 -19.89 -5.30 -0.78
N GLU A 117 -20.46 -4.82 -1.88
CA GLU A 117 -21.90 -4.54 -1.98
C GLU A 117 -22.74 -5.81 -1.89
N HIS A 118 -22.30 -6.90 -2.54
CA HIS A 118 -23.14 -8.08 -2.74
C HIS A 118 -22.81 -9.28 -1.84
N SER A 119 -21.65 -9.31 -1.16
CA SER A 119 -21.27 -10.45 -0.32
C SER A 119 -21.99 -10.50 1.03
N GLY A 120 -22.36 -9.36 1.60
CA GLY A 120 -22.93 -9.27 2.95
C GLY A 120 -21.92 -9.52 4.08
N VAL A 121 -20.64 -9.59 3.78
CA VAL A 121 -19.52 -9.73 4.73
C VAL A 121 -18.47 -8.67 4.47
N PRO A 122 -17.59 -8.34 5.44
CA PRO A 122 -16.50 -7.40 5.22
C PRO A 122 -15.58 -7.84 4.07
N VAL A 123 -15.26 -6.89 3.21
CA VAL A 123 -14.31 -7.07 2.11
C VAL A 123 -13.10 -6.15 2.31
N TRP A 124 -11.90 -6.69 2.11
CA TRP A 124 -10.64 -5.96 2.27
C TRP A 124 -9.89 -5.87 0.95
N ASN A 125 -9.54 -4.65 0.57
CA ASN A 125 -8.77 -4.38 -0.63
C ASN A 125 -7.28 -4.65 -0.38
N GLY A 126 -6.77 -5.79 -0.84
CA GLY A 126 -5.36 -6.14 -0.83
C GLY A 126 -4.53 -5.36 -1.84
N LEU A 127 -5.12 -4.95 -2.96
CA LEU A 127 -4.64 -4.03 -3.99
C LEU A 127 -5.62 -4.00 -5.16
N THR A 128 -5.93 -2.82 -5.66
CA THR A 128 -6.51 -2.58 -6.99
C THR A 128 -5.57 -1.71 -7.83
N THR A 129 -5.94 -1.46 -9.08
CA THR A 129 -5.19 -0.54 -9.95
C THR A 129 -5.21 0.89 -9.40
N GLU A 130 -6.29 1.28 -8.70
CA GLU A 130 -6.51 2.63 -8.18
C GLU A 130 -5.99 2.83 -6.76
N PHE A 131 -6.08 1.79 -5.88
CA PHE A 131 -5.77 1.93 -4.46
C PHE A 131 -5.05 0.72 -3.85
N HIS A 132 -4.21 1.01 -2.85
CA HIS A 132 -3.55 -0.01 -2.01
C HIS A 132 -3.62 0.37 -0.50
N PRO A 133 -4.82 0.42 0.10
CA PRO A 133 -5.02 0.99 1.43
C PRO A 133 -4.29 0.23 2.54
N THR A 134 -4.16 -1.10 2.43
CA THR A 134 -3.47 -1.93 3.43
C THR A 134 -1.97 -1.67 3.47
N GLN A 135 -1.35 -1.24 2.36
CA GLN A 135 0.04 -0.83 2.34
C GLN A 135 0.22 0.48 3.12
N VAL A 136 -0.62 1.48 2.86
CA VAL A 136 -0.50 2.80 3.51
C VAL A 136 -0.63 2.73 5.02
N LEU A 137 -1.48 1.86 5.56
CA LEU A 137 -1.52 1.64 7.01
C LEU A 137 -0.17 1.13 7.54
N ALA A 138 0.50 0.23 6.81
CA ALA A 138 1.81 -0.27 7.21
C ALA A 138 2.90 0.80 7.12
N ASP A 139 2.84 1.63 6.08
CA ASP A 139 3.75 2.77 5.90
C ASP A 139 3.61 3.73 7.08
N PHE A 140 2.39 4.07 7.45
CA PHE A 140 2.12 5.00 8.55
C PHE A 140 2.46 4.42 9.92
N LEU A 141 2.20 3.13 10.15
CA LEU A 141 2.67 2.47 11.37
C LEU A 141 4.19 2.53 11.48
N THR A 142 4.91 2.30 10.36
CA THR A 142 6.37 2.38 10.32
C THR A 142 6.88 3.79 10.62
N ILE A 143 6.26 4.81 10.04
CA ILE A 143 6.60 6.21 10.33
C ILE A 143 6.34 6.53 11.81
N LEU A 144 5.20 6.12 12.36
CA LEU A 144 4.89 6.29 13.79
C LEU A 144 5.93 5.62 14.70
N GLU A 145 6.37 4.42 14.37
CA GLU A 145 7.39 3.69 15.14
C GLU A 145 8.76 4.38 15.09
N LYS A 146 9.12 4.97 13.95
CA LYS A 146 10.45 5.59 13.74
C LYS A 146 10.49 7.09 14.09
N LYS A 147 9.39 7.82 13.88
CA LYS A 147 9.33 9.30 14.05
C LYS A 147 8.41 9.75 15.19
N GLY A 148 7.56 8.88 15.71
CA GLY A 148 6.67 9.17 16.85
C GLY A 148 5.41 9.99 16.49
N THR A 149 5.29 10.49 15.26
CA THR A 149 4.15 11.29 14.80
C THR A 149 3.93 11.11 13.30
N LEU A 150 2.69 11.35 12.85
CA LEU A 150 2.36 11.51 11.43
C LEU A 150 2.17 12.99 11.08
N LYS A 151 1.58 13.77 12.00
CA LYS A 151 1.27 15.18 11.76
C LYS A 151 2.54 16.00 11.51
N GLY A 152 2.54 16.76 10.41
CA GLY A 152 3.64 17.62 10.03
C GLY A 152 4.86 16.91 9.41
N ILE A 153 4.83 15.59 9.26
CA ILE A 153 5.86 14.84 8.52
C ILE A 153 5.94 15.35 7.08
N LYS A 154 7.12 15.67 6.64
CA LYS A 154 7.41 16.04 5.24
C LYS A 154 7.68 14.76 4.45
N PHE A 155 6.75 14.39 3.59
CA PHE A 155 6.76 13.14 2.86
C PHE A 155 6.90 13.41 1.36
N ALA A 156 8.00 13.00 0.75
CA ALA A 156 8.22 13.07 -0.69
C ALA A 156 8.03 11.71 -1.35
N TYR A 157 7.05 11.60 -2.24
CA TYR A 157 6.86 10.46 -3.13
C TYR A 157 7.45 10.78 -4.50
N LEU A 158 8.35 9.93 -5.00
CA LEU A 158 9.02 10.11 -6.29
C LEU A 158 8.60 9.02 -7.28
N GLY A 159 8.30 9.40 -8.51
CA GLY A 159 7.99 8.46 -9.60
C GLY A 159 6.62 8.69 -10.24
N ASP A 160 5.86 7.62 -10.49
CA ASP A 160 4.53 7.71 -11.10
C ASP A 160 3.48 8.17 -10.08
N GLY A 161 3.11 9.45 -10.13
CA GLY A 161 2.09 10.04 -9.26
C GLY A 161 0.65 9.60 -9.57
N LYS A 162 0.43 8.80 -10.62
CA LYS A 162 -0.89 8.24 -10.97
C LYS A 162 -1.10 6.82 -10.47
N ASN A 163 -0.06 6.17 -9.96
CA ASN A 163 -0.20 4.80 -9.50
C ASN A 163 -1.00 4.70 -8.19
N ASN A 164 -1.38 3.48 -7.83
CA ASN A 164 -2.20 3.22 -6.64
C ASN A 164 -1.51 3.58 -5.32
N MET A 165 -0.17 3.50 -5.25
CA MET A 165 0.57 3.90 -4.05
C MET A 165 0.55 5.41 -3.87
N ALA A 166 0.86 6.19 -4.93
CA ALA A 166 0.77 7.63 -4.90
C ALA A 166 -0.62 8.12 -4.50
N SER A 167 -1.67 7.54 -5.11
CA SER A 167 -3.07 7.85 -4.84
C SER A 167 -3.44 7.58 -3.37
N SER A 168 -3.08 6.39 -2.85
CA SER A 168 -3.43 5.98 -1.49
C SER A 168 -2.64 6.74 -0.44
N LEU A 169 -1.33 6.95 -0.65
CA LEU A 169 -0.46 7.73 0.24
C LEU A 169 -0.90 9.18 0.32
N MET A 170 -1.26 9.80 -0.83
CA MET A 170 -1.71 11.18 -0.90
C MET A 170 -2.96 11.40 -0.03
N ILE A 171 -3.96 10.55 -0.15
CA ILE A 171 -5.20 10.63 0.64
C ILE A 171 -4.92 10.38 2.13
N GLY A 172 -4.15 9.35 2.45
CA GLY A 172 -3.78 9.06 3.83
C GLY A 172 -3.00 10.19 4.48
N ALA A 173 -1.98 10.72 3.79
CA ALA A 173 -1.15 11.81 4.28
C ALA A 173 -1.98 13.10 4.50
N ALA A 174 -2.92 13.40 3.60
CA ALA A 174 -3.84 14.52 3.74
C ALA A 174 -4.71 14.39 5.01
N LYS A 175 -5.25 13.19 5.29
CA LYS A 175 -6.05 12.92 6.50
C LYS A 175 -5.25 13.09 7.80
N PHE A 176 -3.96 12.69 7.80
CA PHE A 176 -3.10 12.81 8.98
C PHE A 176 -2.34 14.13 9.10
N GLY A 177 -2.64 15.11 8.24
CA GLY A 177 -2.05 16.45 8.34
C GLY A 177 -0.55 16.48 8.04
N MET A 178 -0.06 15.65 7.11
CA MET A 178 1.32 15.65 6.63
C MET A 178 1.56 16.75 5.59
N ASP A 179 2.83 17.10 5.33
CA ASP A 179 3.28 17.84 4.13
C ASP A 179 3.67 16.81 3.07
N PHE A 180 2.72 16.43 2.24
CA PHE A 180 2.89 15.40 1.21
C PHE A 180 3.19 16.01 -0.15
N ARG A 181 4.23 15.51 -0.81
CA ARG A 181 4.72 16.02 -2.08
C ARG A 181 4.83 14.89 -3.09
N ILE A 182 4.14 15.00 -4.21
CA ILE A 182 4.37 14.16 -5.38
C ILE A 182 5.41 14.84 -6.26
N VAL A 183 6.52 14.16 -6.46
CA VAL A 183 7.69 14.60 -7.22
C VAL A 183 7.79 13.76 -8.49
N ALA A 184 7.26 14.28 -9.58
CA ALA A 184 7.04 13.55 -10.82
C ALA A 184 7.07 14.48 -12.04
N PRO A 185 7.24 13.97 -13.27
CA PRO A 185 6.91 14.74 -14.47
C PRO A 185 5.44 15.16 -14.44
N LYS A 186 5.11 16.32 -15.00
CA LYS A 186 3.74 16.88 -14.96
C LYS A 186 2.66 15.95 -15.53
N GLU A 187 3.02 15.18 -16.56
CA GLU A 187 2.16 14.17 -17.17
C GLU A 187 1.82 12.98 -16.26
N TYR A 188 2.61 12.81 -15.17
CA TYR A 188 2.42 11.79 -14.14
C TYR A 188 1.86 12.36 -12.82
N PHE A 189 1.34 13.58 -12.82
CA PHE A 189 0.60 14.08 -11.66
C PHE A 189 -0.73 13.34 -11.51
N PRO A 190 -1.27 13.20 -10.29
CA PRO A 190 -2.53 12.53 -10.03
C PRO A 190 -3.69 13.08 -10.84
N ASP A 191 -4.72 12.27 -11.01
CA ASP A 191 -5.96 12.71 -11.63
C ASP A 191 -6.58 13.88 -10.85
N LYS A 192 -7.14 14.83 -11.60
CA LYS A 192 -7.60 16.11 -11.07
C LYS A 192 -8.59 15.96 -9.92
N GLU A 193 -9.58 15.08 -10.06
CA GLU A 193 -10.62 14.86 -9.03
C GLU A 193 -10.02 14.35 -7.72
N LEU A 194 -9.08 13.38 -7.80
CA LEU A 194 -8.41 12.84 -6.62
C LEU A 194 -7.48 13.87 -5.98
N ALA A 195 -6.79 14.66 -6.80
CA ALA A 195 -5.91 15.75 -6.33
C ALA A 195 -6.72 16.82 -5.59
N GLU A 196 -7.88 17.25 -6.13
CA GLU A 196 -8.77 18.23 -5.48
C GLU A 196 -9.31 17.70 -4.14
N ALA A 197 -9.70 16.43 -4.08
CA ALA A 197 -10.12 15.79 -2.84
C ALA A 197 -9.01 15.78 -1.79
N ALA A 198 -7.78 15.44 -2.19
CA ALA A 198 -6.63 15.42 -1.30
C ALA A 198 -6.25 16.81 -0.79
N LEU A 199 -6.28 17.83 -1.64
CA LEU A 199 -6.01 19.22 -1.26
C LEU A 199 -7.00 19.70 -0.19
N LYS A 200 -8.29 19.43 -0.38
CA LYS A 200 -9.34 19.77 0.59
C LYS A 200 -9.13 19.06 1.92
N LEU A 201 -8.89 17.73 1.90
CA LEU A 201 -8.62 16.96 3.10
C LEU A 201 -7.37 17.47 3.84
N ALA A 202 -6.32 17.85 3.12
CA ALA A 202 -5.11 18.38 3.73
C ALA A 202 -5.38 19.72 4.45
N GLU A 203 -6.15 20.63 3.83
CA GLU A 203 -6.55 21.90 4.46
C GLU A 203 -7.36 21.66 5.74
N GLU A 204 -8.37 20.77 5.69
CA GLU A 204 -9.22 20.40 6.82
C GLU A 204 -8.43 19.82 8.01
N ASN A 205 -7.33 19.09 7.74
CA ASN A 205 -6.51 18.42 8.76
C ASN A 205 -5.23 19.20 9.13
N GLY A 206 -5.03 20.39 8.57
CA GLY A 206 -3.86 21.24 8.84
C GLY A 206 -2.55 20.69 8.26
N GLY A 207 -2.64 19.94 7.17
CA GLY A 207 -1.55 19.43 6.36
C GLY A 207 -1.38 20.20 5.05
N ARG A 208 -0.61 19.62 4.16
CA ARG A 208 -0.38 20.16 2.81
C ARG A 208 -0.20 19.03 1.81
N VAL A 209 -0.77 19.18 0.62
CA VAL A 209 -0.48 18.35 -0.56
C VAL A 209 0.08 19.25 -1.66
N SER A 210 1.11 18.80 -2.36
CA SER A 210 1.70 19.57 -3.47
C SER A 210 2.28 18.65 -4.55
N PHE A 211 2.40 19.18 -5.77
CA PHE A 211 2.90 18.48 -6.95
C PHE A 211 4.03 19.30 -7.56
N THR A 212 5.16 18.68 -7.88
CA THR A 212 6.32 19.37 -8.46
C THR A 212 7.11 18.46 -9.38
N ASP A 213 7.67 19.03 -10.44
CA ASP A 213 8.66 18.40 -11.31
C ASP A 213 10.11 18.73 -10.90
N ASP A 214 10.31 19.61 -9.90
CA ASP A 214 11.60 19.89 -9.28
C ASP A 214 11.94 18.82 -8.23
N ARG A 215 12.78 17.84 -8.60
CA ARG A 215 13.15 16.74 -7.69
C ARG A 215 13.93 17.21 -6.46
N ILE A 216 14.75 18.25 -6.58
CA ILE A 216 15.56 18.75 -5.46
C ILE A 216 14.67 19.50 -4.48
N GLY A 217 13.86 20.44 -4.96
CA GLY A 217 12.89 21.17 -4.12
C GLY A 217 11.86 20.22 -3.49
N GLY A 218 11.46 19.18 -4.21
CA GLY A 218 10.49 18.19 -3.74
C GLY A 218 10.99 17.37 -2.54
N VAL A 219 12.26 16.98 -2.51
CA VAL A 219 12.84 16.20 -1.40
C VAL A 219 13.46 17.06 -0.30
N LYS A 220 13.51 18.37 -0.48
CA LYS A 220 14.17 19.28 0.48
C LYS A 220 13.55 19.14 1.87
N ASP A 221 14.42 18.89 2.86
CA ASP A 221 14.09 18.70 4.27
C ASP A 221 13.02 17.58 4.50
N ALA A 222 12.91 16.59 3.61
CA ALA A 222 11.97 15.49 3.76
C ALA A 222 12.32 14.60 4.97
N ASP A 223 11.30 14.19 5.72
CA ASP A 223 11.39 13.18 6.77
C ASP A 223 11.27 11.77 6.18
N VAL A 224 10.55 11.65 5.07
CA VAL A 224 10.29 10.39 4.35
C VAL A 224 10.51 10.60 2.87
N ILE A 225 11.26 9.71 2.25
CA ILE A 225 11.41 9.55 0.80
C ILE A 225 10.84 8.20 0.42
N TYR A 226 9.82 8.21 -0.43
CA TYR A 226 9.14 7.02 -0.90
C TYR A 226 9.25 6.93 -2.43
N THR A 227 9.46 5.74 -2.95
CA THR A 227 9.33 5.47 -4.37
C THR A 227 8.67 4.11 -4.60
N ASP A 228 8.21 3.87 -5.81
CA ASP A 228 7.64 2.61 -6.26
C ASP A 228 8.19 2.27 -7.64
N VAL A 229 8.03 1.02 -8.08
CA VAL A 229 8.45 0.58 -9.40
C VAL A 229 7.87 1.48 -10.50
N TRP A 230 8.69 1.80 -11.49
CA TRP A 230 8.24 2.64 -12.62
C TRP A 230 7.23 1.95 -13.52
N VAL A 231 7.25 0.62 -13.56
CA VAL A 231 6.32 -0.20 -14.32
C VAL A 231 5.65 -1.18 -13.37
N SER A 232 4.33 -1.08 -13.25
CA SER A 232 3.55 -1.91 -12.35
C SER A 232 3.45 -3.35 -12.81
N MET A 233 3.30 -4.29 -11.87
CA MET A 233 3.10 -5.70 -12.20
C MET A 233 1.87 -5.90 -13.08
N GLY A 234 2.08 -6.55 -14.24
CA GLY A 234 1.02 -6.83 -15.21
C GLY A 234 0.88 -5.79 -16.32
N GLU A 235 1.68 -4.72 -16.32
CA GLU A 235 1.79 -3.81 -17.46
C GLU A 235 2.62 -4.43 -18.60
N SER A 236 2.26 -4.07 -19.85
CA SER A 236 2.95 -4.55 -21.06
C SER A 236 4.38 -4.05 -21.13
N TYR A 237 5.26 -4.85 -21.76
CA TYR A 237 6.64 -4.43 -22.03
C TYR A 237 6.74 -3.18 -22.94
N ASP A 238 5.68 -2.83 -23.66
CA ASP A 238 5.67 -1.66 -24.56
C ASP A 238 5.74 -0.32 -23.80
N VAL A 239 5.33 -0.30 -22.52
CA VAL A 239 5.38 0.93 -21.71
C VAL A 239 6.74 1.20 -21.05
N TRP A 240 7.64 0.20 -21.06
CA TRP A 240 8.94 0.32 -20.39
C TRP A 240 9.82 1.44 -20.96
N ASP A 241 9.90 1.56 -22.28
CA ASP A 241 10.72 2.57 -22.96
C ASP A 241 10.30 3.99 -22.55
N GLU A 242 8.99 4.25 -22.52
CA GLU A 242 8.44 5.53 -22.10
C GLU A 242 8.69 5.79 -20.62
N ARG A 243 8.37 4.82 -19.76
CA ARG A 243 8.50 4.94 -18.30
C ARG A 243 9.97 5.19 -17.89
N ILE A 244 10.90 4.43 -18.42
CA ILE A 244 12.32 4.62 -18.16
C ILE A 244 12.78 6.02 -18.60
N ASN A 245 12.43 6.44 -19.82
CA ASN A 245 12.83 7.76 -20.33
C ASN A 245 12.27 8.91 -19.51
N ARG A 246 11.06 8.79 -18.99
CA ARG A 246 10.38 9.85 -18.22
C ARG A 246 10.76 9.86 -16.75
N LEU A 247 10.93 8.68 -16.14
CA LEU A 247 11.06 8.57 -14.69
C LEU A 247 12.50 8.42 -14.21
N SER A 248 13.48 8.10 -15.08
CA SER A 248 14.89 7.94 -14.68
C SER A 248 15.48 9.18 -14.00
N TYR A 249 15.02 10.39 -14.35
CA TYR A 249 15.42 11.63 -13.67
C TYR A 249 14.98 11.65 -12.19
N TYR A 250 13.94 10.90 -11.84
CA TYR A 250 13.38 10.83 -10.49
C TYR A 250 13.88 9.64 -9.67
N GLN A 251 14.91 8.94 -10.15
CA GLN A 251 15.57 7.88 -9.38
C GLN A 251 16.02 8.39 -8.02
N VAL A 252 15.72 7.63 -6.96
CA VAL A 252 16.20 7.89 -5.61
C VAL A 252 17.63 7.36 -5.49
N ASN A 253 18.60 8.25 -5.40
CA ASN A 253 20.02 7.95 -5.31
C ASN A 253 20.72 8.79 -4.22
N SER A 254 21.97 8.48 -3.93
CA SER A 254 22.76 9.10 -2.86
C SER A 254 22.88 10.61 -3.00
N GLU A 255 22.94 11.15 -4.22
CA GLU A 255 23.01 12.61 -4.43
C GLU A 255 21.67 13.28 -4.10
N LEU A 256 20.55 12.66 -4.47
CA LEU A 256 19.23 13.21 -4.21
C LEU A 256 18.91 13.26 -2.71
N VAL A 257 19.19 12.18 -1.99
CA VAL A 257 18.83 12.06 -0.58
C VAL A 257 19.63 12.99 0.34
N LYS A 258 20.76 13.57 -0.11
CA LYS A 258 21.50 14.61 0.61
C LYS A 258 20.68 15.89 0.85
N HIS A 259 19.61 16.11 0.10
CA HIS A 259 18.72 17.26 0.26
C HIS A 259 17.60 17.02 1.29
N ALA A 260 17.39 15.76 1.72
CA ALA A 260 16.49 15.43 2.81
C ALA A 260 17.14 15.66 4.18
N LYS A 261 16.42 15.39 5.26
CA LYS A 261 17.01 15.37 6.60
C LYS A 261 18.00 14.23 6.76
N ASP A 262 19.00 14.37 7.63
CA ASP A 262 20.01 13.31 7.88
C ASP A 262 19.39 12.01 8.38
N ASP A 263 18.26 12.10 9.09
CA ASP A 263 17.50 11.00 9.66
C ASP A 263 16.24 10.64 8.84
N TYR A 264 16.23 10.98 7.54
CA TYR A 264 15.13 10.61 6.65
C TYR A 264 14.90 9.09 6.66
N LEU A 265 13.67 8.68 6.40
CA LEU A 265 13.33 7.28 6.15
C LEU A 265 13.22 7.05 4.65
N PHE A 266 13.91 6.03 4.14
CA PHE A 266 13.66 5.52 2.79
C PHE A 266 12.62 4.38 2.89
N MET A 267 11.55 4.48 2.10
CA MET A 267 10.44 3.54 2.08
C MET A 267 10.11 3.09 0.66
N HIS A 268 9.60 1.87 0.54
CA HIS A 268 9.21 1.24 -0.73
C HIS A 268 8.34 0.01 -0.45
N CYS A 269 7.17 -0.08 -1.08
CA CYS A 269 6.22 -1.19 -0.88
C CYS A 269 6.72 -2.58 -1.30
N LEU A 270 7.86 -2.63 -2.01
CA LEU A 270 8.43 -3.84 -2.63
C LEU A 270 7.48 -4.54 -3.64
N PRO A 271 8.03 -5.16 -4.71
CA PRO A 271 9.45 -5.37 -4.99
C PRO A 271 10.14 -4.08 -5.46
N ALA A 272 11.47 -3.98 -5.31
CA ALA A 272 12.27 -2.88 -5.80
C ALA A 272 13.32 -3.39 -6.81
N PHE A 273 13.58 -2.61 -7.86
CA PHE A 273 14.62 -2.93 -8.86
C PHE A 273 15.90 -2.14 -8.58
N HIS A 274 16.57 -2.49 -7.49
CA HIS A 274 17.78 -1.82 -7.01
C HIS A 274 19.07 -2.60 -7.36
N ASP A 275 18.98 -3.85 -7.85
CA ASP A 275 20.12 -4.70 -8.22
C ASP A 275 19.78 -5.65 -9.37
N LEU A 276 20.72 -6.51 -9.76
CA LEU A 276 20.58 -7.49 -10.84
C LEU A 276 20.20 -8.90 -10.37
N ASN A 277 19.73 -9.06 -9.13
CA ASN A 277 19.44 -10.38 -8.57
C ASN A 277 18.09 -10.97 -9.01
N THR A 278 17.35 -10.28 -9.88
CA THR A 278 16.09 -10.78 -10.45
C THR A 278 16.19 -10.98 -11.96
N LYS A 279 15.39 -11.91 -12.52
CA LYS A 279 15.34 -12.13 -13.98
C LYS A 279 14.93 -10.86 -14.72
N VAL A 280 13.93 -10.15 -14.21
CA VAL A 280 13.44 -8.91 -14.81
C VAL A 280 14.54 -7.84 -14.84
N ALA A 281 15.28 -7.66 -13.76
CA ALA A 281 16.40 -6.71 -13.71
C ALA A 281 17.50 -7.06 -14.73
N GLN A 282 17.83 -8.34 -14.91
CA GLN A 282 18.79 -8.80 -15.92
C GLN A 282 18.31 -8.56 -17.36
N GLU A 283 17.01 -8.72 -17.62
CA GLU A 283 16.40 -8.39 -18.92
C GLU A 283 16.44 -6.88 -19.20
N ILE A 284 16.19 -6.06 -18.18
CA ILE A 284 16.30 -4.59 -18.24
C ILE A 284 17.73 -4.16 -18.51
N GLU A 285 18.71 -4.72 -17.79
CA GLU A 285 20.13 -4.43 -18.04
C GLU A 285 20.51 -4.78 -19.48
N LYS A 286 20.11 -5.96 -19.94
CA LYS A 286 20.42 -6.40 -21.32
C LYS A 286 19.81 -5.49 -22.40
N LYS A 287 18.59 -4.99 -22.17
CA LYS A 287 17.86 -4.16 -23.15
C LYS A 287 18.23 -2.68 -23.08
N TYR A 288 18.39 -2.15 -21.86
CA TYR A 288 18.52 -0.71 -21.60
C TYR A 288 19.87 -0.29 -20.99
N GLY A 289 20.71 -1.24 -20.58
CA GLY A 289 21.98 -0.96 -19.90
C GLY A 289 21.82 -0.41 -18.47
N ILE A 290 20.62 -0.54 -17.89
CA ILE A 290 20.26 0.00 -16.56
C ILE A 290 20.37 -1.12 -15.53
N LYS A 291 21.12 -0.89 -14.45
CA LYS A 291 21.36 -1.87 -13.37
C LYS A 291 20.48 -1.61 -12.14
N GLU A 292 20.07 -0.36 -11.95
CA GLU A 292 19.30 0.12 -10.81
C GLU A 292 18.21 1.06 -11.37
N MET A 293 16.96 0.86 -11.03
CA MET A 293 15.84 1.62 -11.61
C MET A 293 15.39 2.76 -10.68
N GLU A 294 14.28 2.57 -9.97
CA GLU A 294 13.65 3.62 -9.17
C GLU A 294 14.47 4.02 -7.95
N VAL A 295 15.35 3.15 -7.49
CA VAL A 295 16.26 3.39 -6.36
C VAL A 295 17.61 2.70 -6.60
N THR A 296 18.70 3.32 -6.12
CA THR A 296 20.03 2.69 -6.13
C THR A 296 20.20 1.70 -4.97
N ASP A 297 21.01 0.67 -5.15
CA ASP A 297 21.31 -0.34 -4.11
C ASP A 297 21.91 0.30 -2.86
N GLU A 298 22.73 1.34 -3.03
CA GLU A 298 23.31 2.12 -1.93
C GLU A 298 22.22 2.72 -1.01
N VAL A 299 21.20 3.37 -1.58
CA VAL A 299 20.09 3.94 -0.79
C VAL A 299 19.21 2.84 -0.23
N PHE A 300 18.87 1.83 -1.02
CA PHE A 300 18.03 0.71 -0.61
C PHE A 300 18.61 -0.04 0.60
N ARG A 301 19.95 -0.20 0.66
CA ARG A 301 20.65 -0.88 1.76
C ARG A 301 21.18 0.08 2.84
N SER A 302 20.90 1.36 2.73
CA SER A 302 21.38 2.34 3.70
C SER A 302 20.75 2.12 5.09
N LYS A 303 21.36 2.72 6.11
CA LYS A 303 20.83 2.73 7.48
C LYS A 303 19.48 3.44 7.61
N ASN A 304 19.13 4.27 6.65
CA ASN A 304 17.88 5.04 6.60
C ASN A 304 16.74 4.26 5.93
N SER A 305 17.04 3.12 5.31
CA SER A 305 16.05 2.25 4.68
C SER A 305 15.28 1.47 5.76
N VAL A 306 13.97 1.54 5.71
CA VAL A 306 13.05 0.85 6.61
C VAL A 306 12.08 -0.08 5.86
N VAL A 307 12.42 -0.44 4.62
CA VAL A 307 11.56 -1.23 3.72
C VAL A 307 11.15 -2.60 4.28
N PHE A 308 11.99 -3.22 5.12
CA PHE A 308 11.67 -4.51 5.73
C PHE A 308 10.82 -4.36 6.99
N ASP A 309 11.01 -3.30 7.78
CA ASP A 309 10.11 -2.94 8.88
C ASP A 309 8.71 -2.62 8.34
N GLU A 310 8.65 -1.87 7.22
CA GLU A 310 7.43 -1.56 6.48
C GLU A 310 6.73 -2.84 5.98
N ALA A 311 7.48 -3.76 5.39
CA ALA A 311 6.95 -5.04 4.92
C ALA A 311 6.42 -5.91 6.08
N GLU A 312 7.10 -5.93 7.23
CA GLU A 312 6.62 -6.62 8.45
C GLU A 312 5.31 -6.00 8.94
N ASN A 313 5.23 -4.68 8.98
CA ASN A 313 4.06 -3.95 9.48
C ASN A 313 2.80 -4.22 8.67
N ARG A 314 2.90 -4.67 7.41
CA ARG A 314 1.75 -5.11 6.63
C ARG A 314 0.95 -6.23 7.31
N MET A 315 1.63 -7.21 7.88
CA MET A 315 0.95 -8.30 8.60
C MET A 315 0.21 -7.76 9.82
N HIS A 316 0.80 -6.82 10.56
CA HIS A 316 0.19 -6.27 11.78
C HIS A 316 -1.00 -5.35 11.49
N THR A 317 -0.90 -4.52 10.46
CA THR A 317 -2.01 -3.62 10.07
C THR A 317 -3.15 -4.37 9.41
N ILE A 318 -2.88 -5.37 8.58
CA ILE A 318 -3.89 -6.30 8.03
C ILE A 318 -4.60 -7.05 9.16
N LYS A 319 -3.85 -7.54 10.16
CA LYS A 319 -4.41 -8.17 11.35
C LYS A 319 -5.38 -7.23 12.06
N ALA A 320 -4.99 -5.97 12.27
CA ALA A 320 -5.84 -4.96 12.91
C ALA A 320 -7.12 -4.69 12.11
N VAL A 321 -7.03 -4.59 10.79
CA VAL A 321 -8.21 -4.43 9.92
C VAL A 321 -9.17 -5.61 10.07
N MET A 322 -8.66 -6.85 10.00
CA MET A 322 -9.49 -8.05 10.16
C MET A 322 -10.13 -8.12 11.54
N VAL A 323 -9.37 -7.89 12.62
CA VAL A 323 -9.89 -7.90 14.00
C VAL A 323 -10.93 -6.80 14.20
N ALA A 324 -10.68 -5.58 13.74
CA ALA A 324 -11.61 -4.47 13.89
C ALA A 324 -12.94 -4.66 13.14
N THR A 325 -12.93 -5.42 12.05
CA THR A 325 -14.11 -5.59 11.18
C THR A 325 -14.85 -6.91 11.38
N LEU A 326 -14.19 -7.97 11.88
CA LEU A 326 -14.76 -9.29 12.13
C LEU A 326 -14.77 -9.71 13.59
N GLY A 327 -13.89 -9.16 14.43
CA GLY A 327 -13.76 -9.55 15.83
C GLY A 327 -15.06 -9.37 16.63
N GLU A 328 -15.21 -10.14 17.69
CA GLU A 328 -16.26 -9.92 18.68
C GLU A 328 -15.87 -8.75 19.58
N GLU A 329 -16.86 -7.93 19.97
CA GLU A 329 -16.64 -6.79 20.88
C GLU A 329 -16.29 -7.26 22.29
#